data_b420c3aeddb09e3744cefca93602489a
#
_entry.id   b420c3aeddb09e3744cefca93602489a
#
_cell.length_a   1.000
_cell.length_b   1.000
_cell.length_c   1.000
_cell.angle_alpha   90.00
_cell.angle_beta   90.00
_cell.angle_gamma   90.00
#
_symmetry.space_group_name_H-M   'P 1'
#
loop_
_entity.id
_entity.type
_entity.pdbx_description
1 polymer ?
#
loop_
_entity_poly.entity_id
_entity_poly.type
_entity_poly.pdbx_seq_one_letter_code
_entity_poly.pdbx_strand_id
1 'polypeptide(L)'
;MNRMSLLKERLAEIDKQKSTQRKNRGRMIRVALVGYTNVGKSTLMNLLSKSEVFAENKLFATLDTTVRKVIIENLPFLLTDTVGFIRKLPTDLVDSFKSTLDEVREADLLIHVVDISHPDFEEQISVVDKTIADLGAGGKPTMIVFNKIDAYTYIEKAEDDLTPKTRENITLEELMKTWMAKLNDNCIFISAREKI
;
A
#
# COMPACT_ATOMS: atom_id res chain seq x y z
N MET A 1 -14.25 -4.42 40.71
CA MET A 1 -13.35 -4.37 39.52
C MET A 1 -14.13 -3.91 38.32
N ASN A 2 -13.75 -2.83 37.68
CA ASN A 2 -14.56 -2.20 36.65
C ASN A 2 -14.35 -2.93 35.32
N ARG A 3 -15.42 -3.27 34.60
CA ARG A 3 -15.41 -4.04 33.34
C ARG A 3 -14.48 -3.45 32.28
N MET A 4 -14.29 -2.12 32.32
CA MET A 4 -13.35 -1.37 31.48
C MET A 4 -11.88 -1.67 31.82
N SER A 5 -11.55 -1.86 33.10
CA SER A 5 -10.19 -2.20 33.54
C SER A 5 -9.78 -3.58 33.04
N LEU A 6 -10.69 -4.56 33.12
CA LEU A 6 -10.47 -5.93 32.65
C LEU A 6 -10.29 -5.99 31.12
N LEU A 7 -11.04 -5.17 30.38
CA LEU A 7 -10.89 -5.09 28.91
C LEU A 7 -9.55 -4.47 28.52
N LYS A 8 -9.09 -3.43 29.24
CA LYS A 8 -7.78 -2.82 28.99
C LYS A 8 -6.63 -3.79 29.27
N GLU A 9 -6.72 -4.59 30.35
CA GLU A 9 -5.73 -5.62 30.65
C GLU A 9 -5.68 -6.71 29.58
N ARG A 10 -6.83 -7.18 29.12
CA ARG A 10 -6.90 -8.18 28.04
C ARG A 10 -6.35 -7.64 26.72
N LEU A 11 -6.64 -6.39 26.37
CA LEU A 11 -6.06 -5.75 25.19
C LEU A 11 -4.54 -5.64 25.30
N ALA A 12 -4.01 -5.25 26.47
CA ALA A 12 -2.57 -5.20 26.71
C ALA A 12 -1.89 -6.58 26.63
N GLU A 13 -2.56 -7.64 27.11
CA GLU A 13 -2.08 -9.02 26.97
C GLU A 13 -2.06 -9.49 25.51
N ILE A 14 -3.11 -9.19 24.73
CA ILE A 14 -3.18 -9.51 23.31
C ILE A 14 -2.08 -8.77 22.53
N ASP A 15 -1.85 -7.48 22.81
CA ASP A 15 -0.77 -6.71 22.22
C ASP A 15 0.61 -7.27 22.59
N LYS A 16 0.80 -7.70 23.81
CA LYS A 16 2.03 -8.35 24.26
C LYS A 16 2.26 -9.71 23.60
N GLN A 17 1.21 -10.52 23.43
CA GLN A 17 1.28 -11.78 22.70
C GLN A 17 1.58 -11.56 21.22
N LYS A 18 0.92 -10.60 20.58
CA LYS A 18 1.20 -10.20 19.19
C LYS A 18 2.64 -9.73 19.04
N SER A 19 3.17 -8.90 19.95
CA SER A 19 4.56 -8.43 19.91
C SER A 19 5.57 -9.57 20.09
N THR A 20 5.26 -10.56 20.93
CA THR A 20 6.11 -11.75 21.14
C THR A 20 6.10 -12.67 19.92
N GLN A 21 4.93 -12.87 19.28
CA GLN A 21 4.83 -13.60 18.01
C GLN A 21 5.56 -12.90 16.88
N ARG A 22 5.56 -11.56 16.85
CA ARG A 22 6.34 -10.76 15.90
C ARG A 22 7.84 -10.97 16.09
N LYS A 23 8.34 -10.98 17.32
CA LYS A 23 9.76 -11.25 17.62
C LYS A 23 10.21 -12.66 17.20
N ASN A 24 9.33 -13.65 17.28
CA ASN A 24 9.61 -15.04 16.93
C ASN A 24 9.58 -15.35 15.41
N ARG A 25 9.20 -14.39 14.56
CA ARG A 25 9.15 -14.57 13.08
C ARG A 25 10.54 -14.60 12.41
N GLY A 26 11.63 -14.62 13.17
CA GLY A 26 12.98 -14.82 12.68
C GLY A 26 13.56 -13.62 11.90
N ARG A 27 14.74 -13.83 11.28
CA ARG A 27 15.47 -12.83 10.47
C ARG A 27 14.94 -12.67 9.04
N MET A 28 13.66 -12.97 8.77
CA MET A 28 13.11 -12.75 7.43
C MET A 28 12.86 -11.26 7.18
N ILE A 29 13.18 -10.81 5.98
CA ILE A 29 12.86 -9.46 5.50
C ILE A 29 11.35 -9.25 5.59
N ARG A 30 10.93 -8.10 6.09
CA ARG A 30 9.53 -7.72 6.23
C ARG A 30 9.20 -6.65 5.20
N VAL A 31 8.20 -6.91 4.38
CA VAL A 31 7.72 -6.01 3.35
C VAL A 31 6.27 -5.65 3.66
N ALA A 32 5.96 -4.36 3.74
CA ALA A 32 4.59 -3.91 3.95
C ALA A 32 4.03 -3.24 2.69
N LEU A 33 2.83 -3.66 2.29
CA LEU A 33 2.05 -3.00 1.24
C LEU A 33 1.36 -1.79 1.86
N VAL A 34 1.67 -0.61 1.38
CA VAL A 34 1.02 0.66 1.77
C VAL A 34 0.38 1.31 0.56
N GLY A 35 -0.56 2.21 0.76
CA GLY A 35 -1.22 2.91 -0.32
C GLY A 35 -2.66 3.26 0.02
N TYR A 36 -3.26 4.07 -0.81
CA TYR A 36 -4.63 4.53 -0.63
C TYR A 36 -5.64 3.36 -0.66
N THR A 37 -6.89 3.59 -0.27
CA THR A 37 -7.93 2.57 -0.36
C THR A 37 -8.19 2.20 -1.82
N ASN A 38 -8.52 0.93 -2.09
CA ASN A 38 -8.91 0.40 -3.41
C ASN A 38 -7.86 0.53 -4.52
N VAL A 39 -6.57 0.73 -4.20
CA VAL A 39 -5.48 0.76 -5.21
C VAL A 39 -5.03 -0.63 -5.65
N GLY A 40 -5.53 -1.69 -5.02
CA GLY A 40 -5.24 -3.08 -5.38
C GLY A 40 -4.17 -3.78 -4.54
N LYS A 41 -3.90 -3.31 -3.29
CA LYS A 41 -2.94 -3.95 -2.36
C LYS A 41 -3.24 -5.43 -2.13
N SER A 42 -4.46 -5.75 -1.74
CA SER A 42 -4.87 -7.14 -1.47
C SER A 42 -4.85 -8.00 -2.73
N THR A 43 -5.16 -7.44 -3.90
CA THR A 43 -5.04 -8.12 -5.20
C THR A 43 -3.58 -8.46 -5.48
N LEU A 44 -2.67 -7.50 -5.28
CA LEU A 44 -1.22 -7.71 -5.44
C LEU A 44 -0.70 -8.75 -4.45
N MET A 45 -1.12 -8.69 -3.19
CA MET A 45 -0.76 -9.69 -2.19
C MET A 45 -1.19 -11.09 -2.59
N ASN A 46 -2.42 -11.26 -3.08
CA ASN A 46 -2.94 -12.55 -3.54
C ASN A 46 -2.14 -13.08 -4.73
N LEU A 47 -1.78 -12.20 -5.66
CA LEU A 47 -0.96 -12.56 -6.82
C LEU A 47 0.43 -13.09 -6.40
N LEU A 48 1.10 -12.37 -5.50
CA LEU A 48 2.44 -12.73 -5.03
C LEU A 48 2.46 -13.95 -4.11
N SER A 49 1.42 -14.12 -3.29
CA SER A 49 1.35 -15.23 -2.32
C SER A 49 0.78 -16.53 -2.90
N LYS A 50 0.36 -16.55 -4.17
CA LYS A 50 -0.29 -17.69 -4.84
C LYS A 50 -1.46 -18.28 -4.05
N SER A 51 -2.14 -17.47 -3.23
CA SER A 51 -3.28 -17.90 -2.42
C SER A 51 -4.49 -17.05 -2.75
N GLU A 52 -5.62 -17.71 -2.98
CA GLU A 52 -6.90 -17.04 -3.23
C GLU A 52 -7.48 -16.52 -1.90
N VAL A 53 -7.41 -15.21 -1.69
CA VAL A 53 -8.23 -14.52 -0.71
C VAL A 53 -9.04 -13.48 -1.46
N PHE A 54 -10.33 -13.43 -1.20
CA PHE A 54 -11.26 -12.49 -1.82
C PHE A 54 -10.78 -11.04 -1.64
N ALA A 55 -10.36 -10.41 -2.74
CA ALA A 55 -10.17 -8.98 -2.79
C ALA A 55 -11.53 -8.34 -3.12
N GLU A 56 -12.19 -7.77 -2.13
CA GLU A 56 -13.42 -7.01 -2.35
C GLU A 56 -13.11 -5.56 -2.71
N ASN A 57 -13.81 -5.03 -3.72
CA ASN A 57 -13.79 -3.59 -4.10
C ASN A 57 -14.56 -2.75 -3.06
N LYS A 58 -14.18 -2.82 -1.80
CA LYS A 58 -14.79 -2.05 -0.72
C LYS A 58 -13.74 -1.17 -0.04
N LEU A 59 -14.18 -0.01 0.42
CA LEU A 59 -13.39 0.81 1.33
C LEU A 59 -13.06 -0.04 2.57
N PHE A 60 -11.77 -0.10 2.96
CA PHE A 60 -11.30 -0.90 4.09
C PHE A 60 -11.58 -2.41 3.98
N ALA A 61 -11.39 -3.00 2.80
CA ALA A 61 -11.50 -4.45 2.62
C ALA A 61 -10.58 -5.24 3.58
N THR A 62 -9.44 -4.66 3.95
CA THR A 62 -8.51 -5.20 4.95
C THR A 62 -8.66 -4.41 6.25
N LEU A 63 -9.35 -4.95 7.23
CA LEU A 63 -9.45 -4.40 8.59
C LEU A 63 -8.40 -4.97 9.52
N ASP A 64 -8.02 -6.24 9.30
CA ASP A 64 -6.98 -6.93 10.05
C ASP A 64 -5.74 -7.13 9.18
N THR A 65 -4.56 -6.94 9.79
CA THR A 65 -3.29 -7.15 9.11
C THR A 65 -3.14 -8.62 8.70
N THR A 66 -3.00 -8.86 7.42
CA THR A 66 -2.69 -10.20 6.90
C THR A 66 -1.21 -10.30 6.59
N VAL A 67 -0.49 -11.19 7.27
CA VAL A 67 0.92 -11.45 7.02
C VAL A 67 1.09 -12.79 6.34
N ARG A 68 1.81 -12.84 5.22
CA ARG A 68 2.07 -14.07 4.47
C ARG A 68 3.55 -14.23 4.19
N LYS A 69 4.03 -15.46 4.27
CA LYS A 69 5.36 -15.82 3.78
C LYS A 69 5.28 -15.96 2.26
N VAL A 70 6.08 -15.18 1.57
CA VAL A 70 6.25 -15.22 0.11
C VAL A 70 7.66 -15.69 -0.19
N ILE A 71 7.81 -16.48 -1.25
CA ILE A 71 9.13 -16.93 -1.74
C ILE A 71 9.18 -16.58 -3.22
N ILE A 72 10.08 -15.67 -3.58
CA ILE A 72 10.38 -15.33 -4.97
C ILE A 72 11.77 -15.88 -5.27
N GLU A 73 11.86 -16.76 -6.27
CA GLU A 73 13.06 -17.55 -6.54
C GLU A 73 13.49 -18.33 -5.28
N ASN A 74 14.55 -17.94 -4.61
CA ASN A 74 15.04 -18.55 -3.37
C ASN A 74 15.04 -17.59 -2.18
N LEU A 75 14.41 -16.42 -2.32
CA LEU A 75 14.37 -15.40 -1.27
C LEU A 75 13.04 -15.43 -0.54
N PRO A 76 12.99 -15.95 0.69
CA PRO A 76 11.79 -15.89 1.52
C PRO A 76 11.68 -14.53 2.24
N PHE A 77 10.51 -13.92 2.23
CA PHE A 77 10.19 -12.71 2.98
C PHE A 77 8.75 -12.75 3.52
N LEU A 78 8.46 -11.89 4.47
CA LEU A 78 7.11 -11.69 5.00
C LEU A 78 6.47 -10.51 4.29
N LEU A 79 5.34 -10.73 3.63
CA LEU A 79 4.56 -9.70 2.99
C LEU A 79 3.32 -9.42 3.84
N THR A 80 3.11 -8.15 4.18
CA THR A 80 2.00 -7.70 5.01
C THR A 80 1.08 -6.81 4.18
N ASP A 81 -0.21 -7.16 4.11
CA ASP A 81 -1.24 -6.25 3.61
C ASP A 81 -1.71 -5.33 4.74
N THR A 82 -1.73 -4.03 4.48
CA THR A 82 -2.15 -3.03 5.47
C THR A 82 -3.50 -2.44 5.07
N VAL A 83 -4.17 -1.80 6.01
CA VAL A 83 -5.37 -1.00 5.71
C VAL A 83 -5.04 0.10 4.70
N GLY A 84 -5.99 0.37 3.79
CA GLY A 84 -5.85 1.49 2.86
C GLY A 84 -5.92 2.84 3.57
N PHE A 85 -5.01 3.72 3.27
CA PHE A 85 -5.03 5.09 3.76
C PHE A 85 -6.17 5.89 3.10
N ILE A 86 -6.67 6.89 3.83
CA ILE A 86 -7.66 7.87 3.37
C ILE A 86 -7.25 9.26 3.84
N ARG A 87 -7.76 10.31 3.20
CA ARG A 87 -7.44 11.73 3.50
C ARG A 87 -7.60 12.12 4.98
N LYS A 88 -8.58 11.53 5.68
CA LYS A 88 -8.81 11.75 7.12
C LYS A 88 -9.14 10.41 7.73
N LEU A 89 -8.17 9.82 8.44
CA LEU A 89 -8.45 8.71 9.34
C LEU A 89 -9.28 9.26 10.51
N PRO A 90 -10.51 8.79 10.70
CA PRO A 90 -11.29 9.16 11.89
C PRO A 90 -10.49 8.77 13.14
N THR A 91 -10.43 9.68 14.12
CA THR A 91 -9.69 9.48 15.36
C THR A 91 -10.09 8.21 16.09
N ASP A 92 -11.36 7.84 16.00
CA ASP A 92 -11.92 6.63 16.62
C ASP A 92 -11.42 5.32 15.97
N LEU A 93 -10.92 5.38 14.72
CA LEU A 93 -10.37 4.25 14.00
C LEU A 93 -8.85 4.10 14.17
N VAL A 94 -8.15 5.11 14.67
CA VAL A 94 -6.69 5.08 14.85
C VAL A 94 -6.28 3.94 15.78
N ASP A 95 -7.02 3.71 16.87
CA ASP A 95 -6.73 2.60 17.80
C ASP A 95 -7.00 1.23 17.18
N SER A 96 -8.00 1.12 16.31
CA SER A 96 -8.31 -0.12 15.58
C SER A 96 -7.24 -0.46 14.53
N PHE A 97 -6.63 0.56 13.93
CA PHE A 97 -5.56 0.39 12.94
C PHE A 97 -4.15 0.31 13.53
N LYS A 98 -4.01 0.47 14.83
CA LYS A 98 -2.70 0.51 15.51
C LYS A 98 -1.83 -0.70 15.20
N SER A 99 -2.41 -1.90 15.17
CA SER A 99 -1.67 -3.13 14.83
C SER A 99 -1.17 -3.13 13.38
N THR A 100 -1.93 -2.54 12.46
CA THR A 100 -1.56 -2.42 11.04
C THR A 100 -0.47 -1.37 10.85
N LEU A 101 -0.56 -0.27 11.60
CA LEU A 101 0.43 0.81 11.60
C LEU A 101 1.77 0.35 12.21
N ASP A 102 1.74 -0.54 13.20
CA ASP A 102 2.94 -1.15 13.76
C ASP A 102 3.69 -2.02 12.74
N GLU A 103 2.97 -2.74 11.86
CA GLU A 103 3.61 -3.52 10.79
C GLU A 103 4.34 -2.61 9.78
N VAL A 104 3.82 -1.42 9.49
CA VAL A 104 4.52 -0.42 8.65
C VAL A 104 5.81 0.06 9.34
N ARG A 105 5.77 0.30 10.66
CA ARG A 105 6.94 0.70 11.44
C ARG A 105 8.00 -0.39 11.52
N GLU A 106 7.61 -1.66 11.55
CA GLU A 106 8.50 -2.81 11.65
C GLU A 106 8.99 -3.33 10.29
N ALA A 107 8.43 -2.86 9.18
CA ALA A 107 8.84 -3.26 7.84
C ALA A 107 10.27 -2.80 7.53
N ASP A 108 11.01 -3.62 6.81
CA ASP A 108 12.34 -3.29 6.26
C ASP A 108 12.22 -2.56 4.92
N LEU A 109 11.14 -2.84 4.17
CA LEU A 109 10.83 -2.26 2.88
C LEU A 109 9.33 -1.94 2.80
N LEU A 110 8.98 -0.79 2.24
CA LEU A 110 7.61 -0.42 1.91
C LEU A 110 7.39 -0.57 0.40
N ILE A 111 6.27 -1.17 0.03
CA ILE A 111 5.76 -1.16 -1.34
C ILE A 111 4.53 -0.24 -1.36
N HIS A 112 4.70 0.94 -1.94
CA HIS A 112 3.63 1.91 -2.07
C HIS A 112 2.85 1.66 -3.35
N VAL A 113 1.67 1.06 -3.22
CA VAL A 113 0.78 0.76 -4.35
C VAL A 113 -0.10 1.97 -4.66
N VAL A 114 -0.10 2.39 -5.91
CA VAL A 114 -0.81 3.57 -6.42
C VAL A 114 -1.72 3.17 -7.57
N ASP A 115 -2.93 3.67 -7.60
CA ASP A 115 -3.86 3.53 -8.72
C ASP A 115 -3.60 4.64 -9.74
N ILE A 116 -2.86 4.33 -10.82
CA ILE A 116 -2.48 5.33 -11.84
C ILE A 116 -3.67 5.81 -12.67
N SER A 117 -4.76 5.04 -12.70
CA SER A 117 -5.99 5.43 -13.41
C SER A 117 -6.81 6.49 -12.68
N HIS A 118 -6.52 6.72 -11.39
CA HIS A 118 -7.24 7.71 -10.60
C HIS A 118 -6.73 9.13 -10.91
N PRO A 119 -7.62 10.10 -11.19
CA PRO A 119 -7.20 11.47 -11.57
C PRO A 119 -6.34 12.17 -10.49
N ASP A 120 -6.58 11.87 -9.21
CA ASP A 120 -5.87 12.47 -8.07
C ASP A 120 -4.77 11.57 -7.50
N PHE A 121 -4.18 10.66 -8.29
CA PHE A 121 -3.20 9.70 -7.78
C PHE A 121 -1.96 10.38 -7.14
N GLU A 122 -1.52 11.53 -7.66
CA GLU A 122 -0.39 12.28 -7.10
C GLU A 122 -0.72 12.85 -5.72
N GLU A 123 -1.95 13.33 -5.52
CA GLU A 123 -2.40 13.76 -4.21
C GLU A 123 -2.49 12.58 -3.25
N GLN A 124 -2.98 11.43 -3.71
CA GLN A 124 -3.02 10.21 -2.91
C GLN A 124 -1.62 9.76 -2.49
N ILE A 125 -0.61 9.85 -3.36
CA ILE A 125 0.79 9.60 -3.01
C ILE A 125 1.21 10.51 -1.85
N SER A 126 0.98 11.82 -1.99
CA SER A 126 1.36 12.81 -0.97
C SER A 126 0.68 12.55 0.39
N VAL A 127 -0.58 12.14 0.39
CA VAL A 127 -1.32 11.78 1.61
C VAL A 127 -0.71 10.56 2.28
N VAL A 128 -0.37 9.53 1.51
CA VAL A 128 0.25 8.30 2.03
C VAL A 128 1.64 8.59 2.58
N ASP A 129 2.48 9.33 1.85
CA ASP A 129 3.83 9.68 2.26
C ASP A 129 3.83 10.47 3.57
N LYS A 130 2.92 11.45 3.69
CA LYS A 130 2.74 12.20 4.92
C LYS A 130 2.33 11.30 6.08
N THR A 131 1.39 10.38 5.85
CA THR A 131 0.93 9.46 6.88
C THR A 131 2.06 8.52 7.33
N ILE A 132 2.87 8.01 6.39
CA ILE A 132 4.03 7.17 6.69
C ILE A 132 5.06 7.96 7.52
N ALA A 133 5.28 9.23 7.19
CA ALA A 133 6.18 10.11 7.95
C ALA A 133 5.65 10.35 9.38
N ASP A 134 4.37 10.66 9.54
CA ASP A 134 3.70 10.87 10.84
C ASP A 134 3.76 9.59 11.72
N LEU A 135 3.81 8.42 11.09
CA LEU A 135 4.02 7.13 11.76
C LEU A 135 5.49 6.87 12.17
N GLY A 136 6.42 7.77 11.81
CA GLY A 136 7.85 7.58 12.06
C GLY A 136 8.52 6.58 11.13
N ALA A 137 7.91 6.28 9.98
CA ALA A 137 8.43 5.34 8.98
C ALA A 137 8.91 6.03 7.68
N GLY A 138 8.94 7.37 7.63
CA GLY A 138 9.28 8.16 6.43
C GLY A 138 10.72 7.99 5.92
N GLY A 139 11.64 7.42 6.71
CA GLY A 139 13.02 7.13 6.28
C GLY A 139 13.24 5.71 5.75
N LYS A 140 12.19 4.91 5.57
CA LYS A 140 12.32 3.54 5.09
C LYS A 140 12.49 3.47 3.58
N PRO A 141 13.27 2.48 3.08
CA PRO A 141 13.28 2.18 1.66
C PRO A 141 11.85 1.95 1.16
N THR A 142 11.47 2.67 0.10
CA THR A 142 10.12 2.59 -0.47
C THR A 142 10.21 2.42 -1.99
N MET A 143 9.52 1.41 -2.51
CA MET A 143 9.32 1.20 -3.94
C MET A 143 7.88 1.59 -4.30
N ILE A 144 7.69 2.36 -5.37
CA ILE A 144 6.35 2.70 -5.86
C ILE A 144 5.90 1.71 -6.92
N VAL A 145 4.69 1.17 -6.75
CA VAL A 145 4.04 0.28 -7.71
C VAL A 145 2.82 0.98 -8.28
N PHE A 146 2.92 1.48 -9.49
CA PHE A 146 1.79 2.03 -10.23
C PHE A 146 0.96 0.88 -10.79
N ASN A 147 -0.19 0.66 -10.19
CA ASN A 147 -1.13 -0.40 -10.54
C ASN A 147 -2.28 0.14 -11.40
N LYS A 148 -3.00 -0.78 -12.04
CA LYS A 148 -4.17 -0.53 -12.90
C LYS A 148 -3.82 0.23 -14.19
N ILE A 149 -2.67 -0.07 -14.80
CA ILE A 149 -2.32 0.47 -16.12
C ILE A 149 -3.36 0.11 -17.19
N ASP A 150 -4.06 -1.01 -17.01
CA ASP A 150 -5.18 -1.48 -17.85
C ASP A 150 -6.39 -0.55 -17.82
N ALA A 151 -6.55 0.24 -16.76
CA ALA A 151 -7.66 1.18 -16.59
C ALA A 151 -7.24 2.64 -16.86
N TYR A 152 -5.96 2.90 -17.21
CA TYR A 152 -5.49 4.23 -17.53
C TYR A 152 -6.09 4.71 -18.85
N THR A 153 -6.63 5.91 -18.86
CA THR A 153 -7.21 6.55 -20.05
C THR A 153 -6.60 7.92 -20.27
N TYR A 154 -6.45 8.32 -21.51
CA TYR A 154 -6.03 9.65 -21.90
C TYR A 154 -6.83 10.14 -23.11
N ILE A 155 -6.88 11.45 -23.31
CA ILE A 155 -7.54 12.08 -24.44
C ILE A 155 -6.47 12.42 -25.46
N GLU A 156 -6.56 11.79 -26.64
CA GLU A 156 -5.65 12.11 -27.74
C GLU A 156 -5.92 13.53 -28.25
N LYS A 157 -4.84 14.30 -28.36
CA LYS A 157 -4.92 15.68 -28.78
C LYS A 157 -4.87 15.72 -30.31
N ALA A 158 -5.75 16.51 -30.92
CA ALA A 158 -5.74 16.70 -32.38
C ALA A 158 -4.43 17.38 -32.83
N GLU A 159 -3.93 17.03 -34.01
CA GLU A 159 -2.64 17.54 -34.51
C GLU A 159 -2.63 19.06 -34.72
N ASP A 160 -3.79 19.66 -34.96
CA ASP A 160 -4.01 21.09 -35.14
C ASP A 160 -4.30 21.87 -33.87
N ASP A 161 -4.42 21.18 -32.73
CA ASP A 161 -4.64 21.81 -31.44
C ASP A 161 -3.31 22.34 -30.83
N LEU A 162 -3.07 23.64 -30.92
CA LEU A 162 -1.89 24.31 -30.40
C LEU A 162 -1.95 24.67 -28.92
N THR A 163 -3.01 24.30 -28.19
CA THR A 163 -3.08 24.53 -26.75
C THR A 163 -2.03 23.70 -26.00
N PRO A 164 -1.54 24.10 -24.84
CA PRO A 164 -0.62 23.29 -24.06
C PRO A 164 -1.24 21.92 -23.71
N LYS A 165 -0.43 20.84 -23.72
CA LYS A 165 -0.87 19.55 -23.22
C LYS A 165 -1.28 19.67 -21.76
N THR A 166 -2.48 19.21 -21.44
CA THR A 166 -2.94 19.03 -20.07
C THR A 166 -2.61 17.60 -19.59
N ARG A 167 -2.83 17.34 -18.32
CA ARG A 167 -2.66 15.99 -17.75
C ARG A 167 -3.49 14.93 -18.48
N GLU A 168 -4.68 15.31 -18.93
CA GLU A 168 -5.60 14.40 -19.65
C GLU A 168 -5.06 13.98 -21.03
N ASN A 169 -4.08 14.70 -21.57
CA ASN A 169 -3.47 14.41 -22.87
C ASN A 169 -2.16 13.62 -22.76
N ILE A 170 -1.74 13.24 -21.55
CA ILE A 170 -0.49 12.51 -21.34
C ILE A 170 -0.74 11.02 -21.60
N THR A 171 0.02 10.42 -22.52
CA THR A 171 -0.04 8.99 -22.77
C THR A 171 0.57 8.21 -21.61
N LEU A 172 0.20 6.93 -21.47
CA LEU A 172 0.78 6.07 -20.44
C LEU A 172 2.30 6.01 -20.54
N GLU A 173 2.85 5.93 -21.76
CA GLU A 173 4.31 5.89 -21.99
C GLU A 173 5.02 7.17 -21.54
N GLU A 174 4.45 8.35 -21.83
CA GLU A 174 4.98 9.63 -21.38
C GLU A 174 4.96 9.72 -19.85
N LEU A 175 3.87 9.26 -19.23
CA LEU A 175 3.72 9.24 -17.79
C LEU A 175 4.73 8.30 -17.13
N MET A 176 4.90 7.10 -17.67
CA MET A 176 5.89 6.12 -17.20
C MET A 176 7.31 6.69 -17.25
N LYS A 177 7.71 7.28 -18.39
CA LYS A 177 9.04 7.93 -18.54
C LYS A 177 9.25 9.04 -17.52
N THR A 178 8.23 9.86 -17.29
CA THR A 178 8.30 10.97 -16.32
C THR A 178 8.51 10.46 -14.89
N TRP A 179 7.76 9.45 -14.47
CA TRP A 179 7.85 8.89 -13.11
C TRP A 179 9.11 8.06 -12.90
N MET A 180 9.55 7.28 -13.91
CA MET A 180 10.83 6.56 -13.85
C MET A 180 12.01 7.54 -13.65
N ALA A 181 12.05 8.61 -14.43
CA ALA A 181 13.08 9.64 -14.27
C ALA A 181 12.99 10.35 -12.89
N LYS A 182 11.76 10.66 -12.41
CA LYS A 182 11.55 11.33 -11.13
C LYS A 182 11.98 10.47 -9.94
N LEU A 183 11.82 9.15 -10.03
CA LEU A 183 12.08 8.19 -8.95
C LEU A 183 13.39 7.41 -9.13
N ASN A 184 14.25 7.81 -10.09
CA ASN A 184 15.49 7.11 -10.42
C ASN A 184 15.27 5.59 -10.62
N ASP A 185 14.28 5.23 -11.42
CA ASP A 185 13.85 3.85 -11.71
C ASP A 185 13.38 3.04 -10.48
N ASN A 186 13.12 3.69 -9.35
CA ASN A 186 12.60 3.03 -8.15
C ASN A 186 11.07 2.91 -8.17
N CYS A 187 10.53 2.57 -9.34
CA CYS A 187 9.11 2.30 -9.52
C CYS A 187 8.87 1.26 -10.60
N ILE A 188 7.71 0.61 -10.53
CA ILE A 188 7.24 -0.33 -11.55
C ILE A 188 5.79 -0.02 -11.91
N PHE A 189 5.40 -0.41 -13.12
CA PHE A 189 4.05 -0.22 -13.66
C PHE A 189 3.45 -1.58 -13.96
N ILE A 190 2.27 -1.86 -13.40
CA ILE A 190 1.64 -3.18 -13.49
C ILE A 190 0.13 -3.08 -13.69
N SER A 191 -0.45 -4.17 -14.14
CA SER A 191 -1.85 -4.50 -13.91
C SER A 191 -1.93 -5.78 -13.08
N ALA A 192 -2.22 -5.64 -11.79
CA ALA A 192 -2.43 -6.79 -10.91
C ALA A 192 -3.65 -7.63 -11.34
N ARG A 193 -4.60 -7.04 -12.07
CA ARG A 193 -5.76 -7.71 -12.64
C ARG A 193 -5.38 -8.59 -13.82
N GLU A 194 -4.65 -8.03 -14.77
CA GLU A 194 -4.24 -8.72 -16.02
C GLU A 194 -2.96 -9.56 -15.84
N LYS A 195 -2.33 -9.48 -14.63
CA LYS A 195 -1.09 -10.19 -14.29
C LYS A 195 0.10 -9.81 -15.17
N ILE A 196 0.18 -8.53 -15.49
CA ILE A 196 1.25 -7.91 -16.28
C ILE A 196 2.07 -7.01 -15.39
#